data_c60069ad602c374f5f61d0759de75e84
#
_entry.id   c60069ad602c374f5f61d0759de75e84
#
_cell.length_a   1.000
_cell.length_b   1.000
_cell.length_c   1.000
_cell.angle_alpha   90.00
_cell.angle_beta   90.00
_cell.angle_gamma   90.00
#
_symmetry.space_group_name_H-M   'P 1'
#
loop_
_entity.id
_entity.type
_entity.pdbx_description
1 polymer ?
#
loop_
_entity_poly.entity_id
_entity_poly.type
_entity_poly.pdbx_seq_one_letter_code
_entity_poly.pdbx_strand_id
1 'polypeptide(L)' 'MKPLKQQISITVDEDLLEKARKLAEIDDRSLSQFINLALKEYVNKLSKEEK' A
#
# COMPACT_ATOMS: atom_id res chain seq x y z
N MET A 1 5.16 -24.06 -0.65
CA MET A 1 5.01 -22.74 -1.22
C MET A 1 4.39 -21.75 -0.24
N LYS A 2 4.90 -20.59 -0.14
CA LYS A 2 4.40 -19.65 0.81
C LYS A 2 3.20 -18.91 0.32
N PRO A 3 2.32 -18.50 1.19
CA PRO A 3 1.21 -17.67 0.76
C PRO A 3 1.75 -16.34 0.27
N LEU A 4 1.12 -15.82 -0.73
CA LEU A 4 1.57 -14.57 -1.30
C LEU A 4 1.05 -13.37 -0.54
N LYS A 5 -0.06 -13.54 0.16
CA LYS A 5 -0.65 -12.43 0.87
C LYS A 5 -1.16 -12.85 2.22
N GLN A 6 -1.09 -11.93 3.14
CA GLN A 6 -1.61 -12.15 4.47
C GLN A 6 -2.55 -11.03 4.83
N GLN A 7 -3.55 -11.35 5.62
CA GLN A 7 -4.47 -10.35 6.08
C GLN A 7 -3.93 -9.70 7.33
N ILE A 8 -3.98 -8.40 7.38
CA ILE A 8 -3.59 -7.66 8.57
C ILE A 8 -4.63 -6.60 8.83
N SER A 9 -4.65 -6.10 10.05
CA SER A 9 -5.54 -5.03 10.44
C SER A 9 -4.71 -3.86 10.88
N ILE A 10 -4.96 -2.71 10.30
CA ILE A 10 -4.24 -1.51 10.68
C ILE A 10 -5.20 -0.35 10.77
N THR A 11 -4.77 0.70 11.43
CA THR A 11 -5.52 1.93 11.52
C THR A 11 -4.89 2.95 10.59
N VAL A 12 -5.72 3.61 9.80
CA VAL A 12 -5.23 4.58 8.85
C VAL A 12 -5.96 5.89 9.05
N ASP A 13 -5.25 7.00 8.92
CA ASP A 13 -5.87 8.32 9.01
C ASP A 13 -6.97 8.43 7.97
N GLU A 14 -8.07 9.04 8.38
CA GLU A 14 -9.20 9.16 7.47
C GLU A 14 -8.88 9.95 6.22
N ASP A 15 -8.16 11.05 6.41
CA ASP A 15 -7.78 11.88 5.25
C ASP A 15 -6.91 11.09 4.29
N LEU A 16 -5.97 10.37 4.84
CA LEU A 16 -5.07 9.57 4.01
C LEU A 16 -5.82 8.47 3.29
N LEU A 17 -6.75 7.85 3.99
CA LEU A 17 -7.52 6.77 3.39
C LEU A 17 -8.36 7.29 2.23
N GLU A 18 -8.94 8.45 2.40
CA GLU A 18 -9.74 9.04 1.35
C GLU A 18 -8.91 9.34 0.12
N LYS A 19 -7.74 9.90 0.34
CA LYS A 19 -6.85 10.19 -0.78
C LYS A 19 -6.42 8.92 -1.48
N ALA A 20 -6.13 7.89 -0.70
CA ALA A 20 -5.73 6.63 -1.28
C ALA A 20 -6.84 6.04 -2.14
N ARG A 21 -8.08 6.16 -1.69
CA ARG A 21 -9.19 5.64 -2.46
C ARG A 21 -9.30 6.33 -3.80
N LYS A 22 -9.18 7.65 -3.78
CA LYS A 22 -9.29 8.42 -5.01
C LYS A 22 -8.19 8.07 -5.98
N LEU A 23 -6.98 7.97 -5.47
CA LEU A 23 -5.85 7.63 -6.32
C LEU A 23 -5.96 6.23 -6.86
N ALA A 24 -6.47 5.31 -6.05
CA ALA A 24 -6.65 3.95 -6.52
C ALA A 24 -7.65 3.90 -7.65
N GLU A 25 -8.71 4.69 -7.56
CA GLU A 25 -9.71 4.74 -8.61
C GLU A 25 -9.13 5.28 -9.90
N ILE A 26 -8.35 6.33 -9.79
CA ILE A 26 -7.74 6.91 -10.97
C ILE A 26 -6.82 5.90 -11.64
N ASP A 27 -6.15 5.11 -10.83
CA ASP A 27 -5.22 4.12 -11.34
C ASP A 27 -5.89 2.80 -11.69
N ASP A 28 -7.22 2.76 -11.53
CA ASP A 28 -7.99 1.58 -11.86
C ASP A 28 -7.53 0.35 -11.07
N ARG A 29 -7.25 0.55 -9.82
CA ARG A 29 -6.84 -0.52 -8.92
C ARG A 29 -7.76 -0.58 -7.73
N SER A 30 -7.84 -1.74 -7.10
CA SER A 30 -8.56 -1.83 -5.85
C SER A 30 -7.73 -1.15 -4.78
N LEU A 31 -8.39 -0.77 -3.70
CA LEU A 31 -7.70 -0.10 -2.62
C LEU A 31 -6.60 -1.00 -2.05
N SER A 32 -6.87 -2.27 -1.94
CA SER A 32 -5.90 -3.22 -1.46
C SER A 32 -4.65 -3.26 -2.33
N GLN A 33 -4.85 -3.31 -3.62
CA GLN A 33 -3.72 -3.33 -4.55
C GLN A 33 -2.93 -2.04 -4.48
N PHE A 34 -3.65 -0.92 -4.35
CA PHE A 34 -2.99 0.36 -4.27
C PHE A 34 -2.11 0.44 -3.03
N ILE A 35 -2.63 -0.01 -1.90
CA ILE A 35 -1.88 0.02 -0.65
C ILE A 35 -0.68 -0.90 -0.72
N ASN A 36 -0.84 -2.06 -1.30
CA ASN A 36 0.28 -2.98 -1.45
C ASN A 36 1.39 -2.37 -2.28
N LEU A 37 1.02 -1.73 -3.36
CA LEU A 37 2.01 -1.12 -4.21
C LEU A 37 2.74 0.02 -3.50
N ALA A 38 1.99 0.84 -2.80
CA ALA A 38 2.58 1.96 -2.09
C ALA A 38 3.53 1.47 -1.01
N LEU A 39 3.13 0.44 -0.30
CA LEU A 39 3.96 -0.11 0.75
C LEU A 39 5.24 -0.71 0.18
N LYS A 40 5.09 -1.40 -0.93
CA LYS A 40 6.24 -2.02 -1.58
C LYS A 40 7.27 -0.97 -1.98
N GLU A 41 6.80 0.12 -2.53
CA GLU A 41 7.71 1.17 -2.97
C GLU A 41 8.38 1.85 -1.80
N TYR A 42 7.66 2.07 -0.74
CA TYR A 42 8.23 2.72 0.42
C TYR A 42 9.28 1.83 1.08
N VAL A 43 8.99 0.54 1.19
CA VAL A 43 9.94 -0.40 1.74
C VAL A 43 11.20 -0.48 0.90
N ASN A 44 11.04 -0.48 -0.41
CA ASN A 44 12.19 -0.48 -1.30
C ASN A 44 13.05 0.76 -1.11
N LYS A 45 12.40 1.89 -0.95
CA LYS A 45 13.11 3.12 -0.77
C LYS A 45 13.95 3.10 0.50
N LEU A 46 13.35 2.62 1.58
CA LEU A 46 14.07 2.54 2.83
C LEU A 46 15.22 1.55 2.77
N SER A 47 14.99 0.44 2.10
CA SER A 47 16.03 -0.56 1.97
C SER A 47 17.24 -0.02 1.24
N LYS A 48 17.00 0.76 0.21
CA LYS A 48 18.11 1.33 -0.53
C LYS A 48 18.88 2.33 0.29
N GLU A 49 18.20 3.11 1.06
CA GLU A 49 18.86 4.12 1.86
C GLU A 49 19.60 3.52 3.01
N GLU A 50 19.14 2.39 3.43
CA GLU A 50 19.69 1.80 4.59
C GLU A 50 21.07 1.30 4.42
N LYS A 51 21.38 0.72 3.42
CA LYS A 51 22.63 0.22 3.17
C LYS A 51 23.53 0.04 4.26
#